data_d4a5eb9454b9e2d09cfdd0614c327d2d
#
_entry.id   d4a5eb9454b9e2d09cfdd0614c327d2d
#
_cell.length_a   1.000
_cell.length_b   1.000
_cell.length_c   1.000
_cell.angle_alpha   90.00
_cell.angle_beta   90.00
_cell.angle_gamma   90.00
#
_symmetry.space_group_name_H-M   'P 1'
#
loop_
_entity.id
_entity.type
_entity.pdbx_description
1 polymer ?
#
loop_
_entity_poly.entity_id
_entity_poly.type
_entity_poly.pdbx_seq_one_letter_code
_entity_poly.pdbx_strand_id
1 'polypeptide(L)'
;DQKGQVKRVFGGDIPMERPVINFFDRETTDVELKQRLALKALDFLEKDQLVAIDGSSTNLQFAKNIPNGLKLTVLTNSYSIAHACSMKDQVDVIVLGGRLLKESMTNVGETAASQAALYHPDLCFMGVYAIHPEYGMTIPYPDEVSIKRQLIQSSRRVIALVNPIKLNTVSRYHVCGIEAFTTLITDNDVSGEMAVDYRNKGLDFL
;
A
#
# COMPACT_ATOMS: atom_id res chain seq x y z
N ASP A 1 -8.49 27.75 -9.86
CA ASP A 1 -7.43 27.41 -8.91
C ASP A 1 -6.12 28.09 -9.31
N GLN A 2 -5.59 28.95 -8.45
CA GLN A 2 -4.36 29.73 -8.72
C GLN A 2 -3.06 28.89 -8.65
N LYS A 3 -3.13 27.62 -8.18
CA LYS A 3 -1.98 26.71 -8.05
C LYS A 3 -2.09 25.44 -8.91
N GLY A 4 -3.13 25.28 -9.75
CA GLY A 4 -3.31 24.11 -10.61
C GLY A 4 -3.45 22.77 -9.87
N GLN A 5 -3.85 22.77 -8.59
CA GLN A 5 -3.89 21.57 -7.74
C GLN A 5 -5.24 20.85 -7.75
N VAL A 6 -6.29 21.48 -8.27
CA VAL A 6 -7.63 20.90 -8.35
C VAL A 6 -8.25 21.14 -9.73
N LYS A 7 -9.06 20.18 -10.20
CA LYS A 7 -9.85 20.28 -11.40
C LYS A 7 -11.33 20.45 -11.02
N ARG A 8 -11.94 21.56 -11.43
CA ARG A 8 -13.37 21.79 -11.22
C ARG A 8 -14.19 20.85 -12.07
N VAL A 9 -15.11 20.13 -11.46
CA VAL A 9 -16.08 19.24 -12.12
C VAL A 9 -17.49 19.57 -11.67
N PHE A 10 -18.50 19.01 -12.34
CA PHE A 10 -19.89 19.21 -11.95
C PHE A 10 -20.12 18.52 -10.60
N GLY A 11 -20.21 19.33 -9.51
CA GLY A 11 -20.39 18.85 -8.14
C GLY A 11 -19.24 19.10 -7.17
N GLY A 12 -18.13 19.74 -7.61
CA GLY A 12 -17.03 20.09 -6.69
C GLY A 12 -15.65 20.17 -7.36
N ASP A 13 -14.62 20.31 -6.54
CA ASP A 13 -13.23 20.32 -6.96
C ASP A 13 -12.62 18.93 -6.68
N ILE A 14 -12.05 18.28 -7.69
CA ILE A 14 -11.28 17.04 -7.54
C ILE A 14 -9.80 17.39 -7.52
N PRO A 15 -9.01 16.85 -6.56
CA PRO A 15 -7.56 17.02 -6.58
C PRO A 15 -6.97 16.52 -7.92
N MET A 16 -6.05 17.30 -8.50
CA MET A 16 -5.40 16.88 -9.74
C MET A 16 -4.58 15.62 -9.51
N GLU A 17 -4.64 14.72 -10.49
CA GLU A 17 -3.82 13.51 -10.51
C GLU A 17 -2.34 13.90 -10.50
N ARG A 18 -1.58 13.31 -9.56
CA ARG A 18 -0.13 13.52 -9.51
C ARG A 18 0.55 12.82 -10.69
N PRO A 19 1.70 13.34 -11.16
CA PRO A 19 2.50 12.63 -12.15
C PRO A 19 2.83 11.21 -11.67
N VAL A 20 2.67 10.24 -12.55
CA VAL A 20 3.06 8.87 -12.24
C VAL A 20 4.58 8.78 -12.36
N ILE A 21 5.24 8.48 -11.25
CA ILE A 21 6.68 8.28 -11.15
C ILE A 21 6.92 6.77 -11.17
N ASN A 22 7.90 6.28 -11.94
CA ASN A 22 8.24 4.87 -11.99
C ASN A 22 8.74 4.34 -10.65
N PHE A 23 8.79 3.02 -10.48
CA PHE A 23 9.15 2.40 -9.20
C PHE A 23 10.55 2.76 -8.73
N PHE A 24 11.53 2.78 -9.62
CA PHE A 24 12.94 3.02 -9.27
C PHE A 24 13.16 4.45 -8.78
N ASP A 25 12.55 5.43 -9.43
CA ASP A 25 12.61 6.83 -8.97
C ASP A 25 11.91 6.99 -7.62
N ARG A 26 10.77 6.30 -7.42
CA ARG A 26 10.09 6.27 -6.13
C ARG A 26 10.91 5.60 -5.03
N GLU A 27 11.74 4.61 -5.35
CA GLU A 27 12.58 3.92 -4.36
C GLU A 27 13.58 4.90 -3.72
N THR A 28 14.12 5.84 -4.49
CA THR A 28 15.13 6.82 -4.05
C THR A 28 14.56 8.13 -3.51
N THR A 29 13.24 8.34 -3.64
CA THR A 29 12.56 9.55 -3.15
C THR A 29 12.03 9.34 -1.73
N ASP A 30 12.10 10.37 -0.87
CA ASP A 30 11.55 10.37 0.51
C ASP A 30 11.99 9.14 1.35
N VAL A 31 13.24 8.74 1.24
CA VAL A 31 13.76 7.50 1.85
C VAL A 31 13.61 7.54 3.38
N GLU A 32 13.97 8.65 4.01
CA GLU A 32 13.89 8.81 5.47
C GLU A 32 12.44 8.73 5.98
N LEU A 33 11.50 9.37 5.27
CA LEU A 33 10.08 9.27 5.59
C LEU A 33 9.60 7.81 5.51
N LYS A 34 9.90 7.13 4.41
CA LYS A 34 9.51 5.72 4.23
C LYS A 34 10.12 4.81 5.29
N GLN A 35 11.34 5.11 5.72
CA GLN A 35 12.00 4.40 6.82
C GLN A 35 11.25 4.58 8.14
N ARG A 36 10.83 5.82 8.48
CA ARG A 36 10.03 6.06 9.70
C ARG A 36 8.70 5.31 9.65
N LEU A 37 7.99 5.34 8.52
CA LEU A 37 6.73 4.59 8.35
C LEU A 37 6.95 3.08 8.45
N ALA A 38 8.02 2.59 7.84
CA ALA A 38 8.39 1.18 7.90
C ALA A 38 8.64 0.70 9.33
N LEU A 39 9.36 1.49 10.13
CA LEU A 39 9.64 1.14 11.53
C LEU A 39 8.38 1.08 12.39
N LYS A 40 7.45 2.04 12.24
CA LYS A 40 6.13 2.00 12.91
C LYS A 40 5.33 0.73 12.55
N ALA A 41 5.47 0.25 11.31
CA ALA A 41 4.74 -0.92 10.83
C ALA A 41 5.24 -2.25 11.42
N LEU A 42 6.48 -2.30 11.91
CA LEU A 42 7.04 -3.52 12.50
C LEU A 42 6.30 -3.95 13.78
N ASP A 43 5.69 -3.01 14.51
CA ASP A 43 4.93 -3.28 15.74
C ASP A 43 3.67 -4.14 15.50
N PHE A 44 3.25 -4.30 14.24
CA PHE A 44 2.11 -5.14 13.86
C PHE A 44 2.50 -6.60 13.59
N LEU A 45 3.80 -6.89 13.45
CA LEU A 45 4.26 -8.22 13.12
C LEU A 45 4.36 -9.12 14.35
N GLU A 46 3.79 -10.30 14.22
CA GLU A 46 3.87 -11.36 15.21
C GLU A 46 4.44 -12.64 14.57
N LYS A 47 5.06 -13.48 15.40
CA LYS A 47 5.62 -14.75 14.94
C LYS A 47 4.55 -15.66 14.31
N ASP A 48 4.96 -16.41 13.27
CA ASP A 48 4.17 -17.41 12.56
C ASP A 48 2.97 -16.84 11.77
N GLN A 49 2.87 -15.51 11.57
CA GLN A 49 1.84 -14.90 10.70
C GLN A 49 2.09 -15.16 9.22
N LEU A 50 1.00 -15.22 8.46
CA LEU A 50 0.97 -15.03 7.01
C LEU A 50 0.71 -13.56 6.71
N VAL A 51 1.69 -12.88 6.10
CA VAL A 51 1.65 -11.44 5.84
C VAL A 51 1.69 -11.18 4.33
N ALA A 52 0.62 -10.59 3.80
CA ALA A 52 0.61 -10.10 2.43
C ALA A 52 1.30 -8.72 2.38
N ILE A 53 2.24 -8.55 1.46
CA ILE A 53 2.94 -7.27 1.25
C ILE A 53 2.82 -6.91 -0.22
N ASP A 54 1.92 -5.98 -0.53
CA ASP A 54 1.69 -5.46 -1.88
C ASP A 54 2.81 -4.51 -2.32
N GLY A 55 3.09 -4.49 -3.62
CA GLY A 55 4.22 -3.75 -4.17
C GLY A 55 4.12 -2.23 -4.01
N SER A 56 5.06 -1.66 -3.27
CA SER A 56 5.31 -0.22 -3.20
C SER A 56 6.73 0.05 -2.70
N SER A 57 7.27 1.23 -3.00
CA SER A 57 8.59 1.62 -2.49
C SER A 57 8.62 1.81 -0.97
N THR A 58 7.48 2.16 -0.35
CA THR A 58 7.36 2.24 1.13
C THR A 58 7.33 0.83 1.74
N ASN A 59 6.54 -0.08 1.17
CA ASN A 59 6.49 -1.47 1.62
C ASN A 59 7.82 -2.21 1.38
N LEU A 60 8.59 -1.80 0.38
CA LEU A 60 9.96 -2.32 0.21
C LEU A 60 10.86 -1.91 1.39
N GLN A 61 10.76 -0.67 1.87
CA GLN A 61 11.49 -0.27 3.09
C GLN A 61 11.03 -1.07 4.31
N PHE A 62 9.73 -1.32 4.45
CA PHE A 62 9.20 -2.19 5.49
C PHE A 62 9.79 -3.61 5.40
N ALA A 63 9.76 -4.24 4.23
CA ALA A 63 10.31 -5.58 4.00
C ALA A 63 11.82 -5.66 4.33
N LYS A 64 12.58 -4.64 3.97
CA LYS A 64 14.02 -4.54 4.31
C LYS A 64 14.27 -4.52 5.83
N ASN A 65 13.35 -3.97 6.61
CA ASN A 65 13.46 -3.80 8.06
C ASN A 65 12.85 -4.95 8.88
N ILE A 66 12.21 -5.94 8.27
CA ILE A 66 11.73 -7.13 8.99
C ILE A 66 12.91 -7.80 9.72
N PRO A 67 12.80 -8.07 11.03
CA PRO A 67 13.89 -8.69 11.80
C PRO A 67 14.25 -10.10 11.30
N ASN A 68 15.53 -10.41 11.17
CA ASN A 68 16.00 -11.73 10.68
C ASN A 68 15.50 -12.91 11.52
N GLY A 69 15.31 -12.73 12.82
CA GLY A 69 14.86 -13.78 13.75
C GLY A 69 13.34 -13.95 13.83
N LEU A 70 12.56 -13.13 13.13
CA LEU A 70 11.10 -13.21 13.16
C LEU A 70 10.62 -14.21 12.10
N LYS A 71 10.01 -15.29 12.56
CA LYS A 71 9.45 -16.31 11.67
C LYS A 71 8.13 -15.85 11.06
N LEU A 72 8.08 -15.72 9.74
CA LEU A 72 6.91 -15.27 8.97
C LEU A 72 6.79 -16.08 7.67
N THR A 73 5.57 -16.07 7.11
CA THR A 73 5.34 -16.37 5.70
C THR A 73 4.91 -15.08 5.01
N VAL A 74 5.66 -14.62 4.02
CA VAL A 74 5.35 -13.41 3.24
C VAL A 74 4.77 -13.80 1.90
N LEU A 75 3.57 -13.29 1.61
CA LEU A 75 2.90 -13.38 0.32
C LEU A 75 3.06 -12.04 -0.42
N THR A 76 3.63 -12.03 -1.61
CA THR A 76 3.83 -10.77 -2.34
C THR A 76 3.73 -10.93 -3.86
N ASN A 77 3.23 -9.88 -4.53
CA ASN A 77 3.24 -9.74 -5.99
C ASN A 77 4.46 -8.91 -6.49
N SER A 78 5.39 -8.54 -5.60
CA SER A 78 6.54 -7.67 -5.92
C SER A 78 7.86 -8.41 -5.86
N TYR A 79 8.62 -8.41 -6.95
CA TYR A 79 9.97 -9.00 -6.99
C TYR A 79 10.94 -8.32 -6.03
N SER A 80 10.86 -7.00 -5.89
CA SER A 80 11.77 -6.26 -4.98
C SER A 80 11.51 -6.64 -3.51
N ILE A 81 10.24 -6.80 -3.12
CA ILE A 81 9.86 -7.25 -1.78
C ILE A 81 10.23 -8.71 -1.57
N ALA A 82 9.96 -9.58 -2.55
CA ALA A 82 10.35 -10.99 -2.50
C ALA A 82 11.86 -11.13 -2.30
N HIS A 83 12.67 -10.38 -3.04
CA HIS A 83 14.11 -10.37 -2.89
C HIS A 83 14.54 -9.90 -1.49
N ALA A 84 13.97 -8.78 -0.98
CA ALA A 84 14.31 -8.28 0.34
C ALA A 84 13.96 -9.28 1.46
N CYS A 85 12.83 -9.97 1.35
CA CYS A 85 12.39 -10.98 2.30
C CYS A 85 13.20 -12.28 2.19
N SER A 86 13.62 -12.70 1.00
CA SER A 86 14.43 -13.90 0.80
C SER A 86 15.82 -13.84 1.44
N MET A 87 16.29 -12.65 1.82
CA MET A 87 17.52 -12.44 2.57
C MET A 87 17.36 -12.63 4.09
N LYS A 88 16.16 -12.99 4.55
CA LYS A 88 15.83 -13.19 5.97
C LYS A 88 15.74 -14.67 6.29
N ASP A 89 16.54 -15.15 7.24
CA ASP A 89 16.68 -16.58 7.55
C ASP A 89 15.39 -17.28 7.98
N GLN A 90 14.46 -16.56 8.60
CA GLN A 90 13.24 -17.10 9.17
C GLN A 90 11.98 -16.69 8.40
N VAL A 91 12.13 -16.18 7.17
CA VAL A 91 11.01 -15.73 6.35
C VAL A 91 10.83 -16.63 5.13
N ASP A 92 9.72 -17.35 5.08
CA ASP A 92 9.28 -18.03 3.86
C ASP A 92 8.61 -17.04 2.92
N VAL A 93 8.90 -17.13 1.61
CA VAL A 93 8.39 -16.18 0.62
C VAL A 93 7.58 -16.88 -0.45
N ILE A 94 6.33 -16.47 -0.59
CA ILE A 94 5.42 -16.89 -1.66
C ILE A 94 5.28 -15.72 -2.64
N VAL A 95 5.71 -15.94 -3.89
CA VAL A 95 5.62 -14.92 -4.95
C VAL A 95 4.41 -15.22 -5.81
N LEU A 96 3.46 -14.29 -5.85
CA LEU A 96 2.32 -14.35 -6.76
C LEU A 96 2.80 -14.10 -8.20
N GLY A 97 2.57 -15.05 -9.08
CA GLY A 97 2.92 -14.94 -10.50
C GLY A 97 2.00 -14.00 -11.27
N GLY A 98 2.26 -13.85 -12.56
CA GLY A 98 1.45 -13.03 -13.45
C GLY A 98 2.27 -12.19 -14.43
N ARG A 99 1.63 -11.23 -15.10
CA ARG A 99 2.30 -10.27 -15.97
C ARG A 99 2.99 -9.18 -15.14
N LEU A 100 4.26 -8.94 -15.38
CA LEU A 100 4.99 -7.84 -14.72
C LEU A 100 4.56 -6.48 -15.27
N LEU A 101 4.04 -5.62 -14.40
CA LEU A 101 3.85 -4.20 -14.65
C LEU A 101 5.13 -3.47 -14.25
N LYS A 102 5.89 -2.98 -15.22
CA LYS A 102 7.22 -2.39 -15.01
C LYS A 102 7.17 -1.09 -14.20
N GLU A 103 6.11 -0.32 -14.33
CA GLU A 103 5.90 0.97 -13.67
C GLU A 103 5.81 0.84 -12.15
N SER A 104 5.31 -0.30 -11.66
CA SER A 104 5.21 -0.62 -10.23
C SER A 104 6.13 -1.76 -9.78
N MET A 105 6.76 -2.47 -10.73
CA MET A 105 7.57 -3.68 -10.47
C MET A 105 6.79 -4.75 -9.72
N THR A 106 5.52 -4.95 -10.14
CA THR A 106 4.59 -5.92 -9.54
C THR A 106 3.98 -6.84 -10.58
N ASN A 107 3.68 -8.07 -10.18
CA ASN A 107 2.84 -8.96 -10.96
C ASN A 107 1.36 -8.57 -10.81
N VAL A 108 0.67 -8.48 -11.93
CA VAL A 108 -0.71 -7.98 -12.02
C VAL A 108 -1.59 -8.91 -12.86
N GLY A 109 -2.87 -8.58 -12.88
CA GLY A 109 -3.90 -9.27 -13.66
C GLY A 109 -4.50 -10.46 -12.93
N GLU A 110 -5.33 -11.19 -13.66
CA GLU A 110 -6.17 -12.26 -13.10
C GLU A 110 -5.36 -13.43 -12.55
N THR A 111 -4.21 -13.75 -13.15
CA THR A 111 -3.32 -14.81 -12.66
C THR A 111 -2.84 -14.53 -11.24
N ALA A 112 -2.37 -13.30 -10.98
CA ALA A 112 -1.93 -12.90 -9.64
C ALA A 112 -3.09 -12.88 -8.64
N ALA A 113 -4.25 -12.37 -9.07
CA ALA A 113 -5.45 -12.31 -8.23
C ALA A 113 -5.97 -13.70 -7.86
N SER A 114 -6.08 -14.61 -8.83
CA SER A 114 -6.53 -15.99 -8.58
C SER A 114 -5.60 -16.76 -7.64
N GLN A 115 -4.29 -16.55 -7.75
CA GLN A 115 -3.35 -17.13 -6.79
C GLN A 115 -3.51 -16.54 -5.39
N ALA A 116 -3.68 -15.21 -5.27
CA ALA A 116 -3.91 -14.55 -3.98
C ALA A 116 -5.18 -15.05 -3.28
N ALA A 117 -6.22 -15.41 -4.03
CA ALA A 117 -7.47 -15.95 -3.51
C ALA A 117 -7.33 -17.29 -2.74
N LEU A 118 -6.22 -18.00 -2.93
CA LEU A 118 -5.94 -19.26 -2.23
C LEU A 118 -5.43 -19.07 -0.80
N TYR A 119 -5.14 -17.84 -0.40
CA TYR A 119 -4.53 -17.52 0.89
C TYR A 119 -5.43 -16.60 1.72
N HIS A 120 -5.30 -16.71 3.04
CA HIS A 120 -5.98 -15.85 4.02
C HIS A 120 -4.96 -15.18 4.94
N PRO A 121 -4.32 -14.08 4.50
CA PRO A 121 -3.31 -13.40 5.30
C PRO A 121 -3.88 -12.82 6.60
N ASP A 122 -3.11 -12.92 7.68
CA ASP A 122 -3.43 -12.25 8.95
C ASP A 122 -3.34 -10.72 8.80
N LEU A 123 -2.34 -10.27 8.03
CA LEU A 123 -2.08 -8.87 7.74
C LEU A 123 -1.86 -8.68 6.24
N CYS A 124 -2.35 -7.55 5.71
CA CYS A 124 -1.98 -7.05 4.40
C CYS A 124 -1.40 -5.63 4.52
N PHE A 125 -0.14 -5.46 4.16
CA PHE A 125 0.43 -4.13 3.95
C PHE A 125 0.18 -3.70 2.52
N MET A 126 -0.81 -2.81 2.34
CA MET A 126 -1.28 -2.37 1.02
C MET A 126 -0.47 -1.18 0.51
N GLY A 127 0.02 -1.30 -0.72
CA GLY A 127 0.67 -0.20 -1.43
C GLY A 127 -0.36 0.83 -1.93
N VAL A 128 -0.27 2.07 -1.43
CA VAL A 128 -1.19 3.16 -1.78
C VAL A 128 -0.55 4.12 -2.76
N TYR A 129 -1.28 4.48 -3.82
CA TYR A 129 -0.95 5.58 -4.73
C TYR A 129 -1.69 6.87 -4.33
N ALA A 130 -3.00 6.80 -4.15
CA ALA A 130 -3.87 7.89 -3.73
C ALA A 130 -4.95 7.36 -2.79
N ILE A 131 -5.29 8.11 -1.74
CA ILE A 131 -6.31 7.72 -0.76
C ILE A 131 -7.09 8.96 -0.28
N HIS A 132 -8.39 8.82 -0.15
CA HIS A 132 -9.31 9.88 0.23
C HIS A 132 -10.42 9.34 1.15
N PRO A 133 -10.85 10.07 2.19
CA PRO A 133 -11.88 9.60 3.13
C PRO A 133 -13.22 9.23 2.47
N GLU A 134 -13.59 9.91 1.38
CA GLU A 134 -14.86 9.67 0.67
C GLU A 134 -14.71 8.79 -0.57
N TYR A 135 -13.59 8.94 -1.30
CA TYR A 135 -13.36 8.22 -2.56
C TYR A 135 -12.55 6.93 -2.39
N GLY A 136 -12.10 6.64 -1.15
CA GLY A 136 -11.32 5.45 -0.86
C GLY A 136 -9.94 5.46 -1.51
N MET A 137 -9.42 4.28 -1.79
CA MET A 137 -8.13 4.07 -2.46
C MET A 137 -8.31 4.03 -3.98
N THR A 138 -7.49 4.80 -4.69
CA THR A 138 -7.47 4.87 -6.14
C THR A 138 -6.06 4.77 -6.69
N ILE A 139 -5.93 4.30 -7.93
CA ILE A 139 -4.64 4.01 -8.59
C ILE A 139 -4.64 4.45 -10.06
N PRO A 140 -3.45 4.66 -10.67
CA PRO A 140 -3.36 5.09 -12.07
C PRO A 140 -3.45 3.95 -13.10
N TYR A 141 -3.23 2.70 -12.69
CA TYR A 141 -3.16 1.54 -13.59
C TYR A 141 -4.29 0.54 -13.33
N PRO A 142 -5.17 0.27 -14.31
CA PRO A 142 -6.29 -0.65 -14.15
C PRO A 142 -5.84 -2.09 -13.89
N ASP A 143 -4.68 -2.48 -14.39
CA ASP A 143 -4.12 -3.83 -14.25
C ASP A 143 -3.85 -4.23 -12.79
N GLU A 144 -3.62 -3.26 -11.89
CA GLU A 144 -3.40 -3.53 -10.47
C GLU A 144 -4.69 -3.69 -9.67
N VAL A 145 -5.87 -3.33 -10.23
CA VAL A 145 -7.13 -3.31 -9.47
C VAL A 145 -7.50 -4.70 -8.96
N SER A 146 -7.46 -5.72 -9.82
CA SER A 146 -7.91 -7.07 -9.45
C SER A 146 -7.06 -7.67 -8.32
N ILE A 147 -5.74 -7.61 -8.44
CA ILE A 147 -4.84 -8.14 -7.41
C ILE A 147 -4.96 -7.40 -6.07
N LYS A 148 -5.04 -6.07 -6.10
CA LYS A 148 -5.19 -5.26 -4.87
C LYS A 148 -6.52 -5.56 -4.17
N ARG A 149 -7.62 -5.62 -4.92
CA ARG A 149 -8.93 -6.02 -4.37
C ARG A 149 -8.87 -7.40 -3.73
N GLN A 150 -8.24 -8.37 -4.41
CA GLN A 150 -8.15 -9.72 -3.90
C GLN A 150 -7.33 -9.80 -2.61
N LEU A 151 -6.18 -9.12 -2.54
CA LEU A 151 -5.37 -9.06 -1.32
C LEU A 151 -6.15 -8.44 -0.15
N ILE A 152 -6.91 -7.36 -0.40
CA ILE A 152 -7.77 -6.73 0.61
C ILE A 152 -8.87 -7.71 1.08
N GLN A 153 -9.59 -8.34 0.15
CA GLN A 153 -10.71 -9.24 0.46
C GLN A 153 -10.28 -10.49 1.21
N SER A 154 -9.08 -11.00 0.91
CA SER A 154 -8.57 -12.23 1.52
C SER A 154 -7.96 -12.00 2.91
N SER A 155 -7.60 -10.78 3.27
CA SER A 155 -6.82 -10.50 4.46
C SER A 155 -7.70 -10.12 5.66
N ARG A 156 -7.30 -10.56 6.86
CA ARG A 156 -8.02 -10.25 8.11
C ARG A 156 -7.91 -8.78 8.51
N ARG A 157 -6.74 -8.16 8.33
CA ARG A 157 -6.48 -6.74 8.60
C ARG A 157 -5.71 -6.14 7.43
N VAL A 158 -6.09 -4.93 7.03
CA VAL A 158 -5.42 -4.19 5.96
C VAL A 158 -4.82 -2.91 6.52
N ILE A 159 -3.51 -2.78 6.38
CA ILE A 159 -2.72 -1.67 6.89
C ILE A 159 -2.07 -0.96 5.70
N ALA A 160 -2.07 0.36 5.69
CA ALA A 160 -1.38 1.13 4.67
C ALA A 160 -0.31 2.04 5.27
N LEU A 161 0.89 2.04 4.66
CA LEU A 161 1.96 2.99 4.94
C LEU A 161 1.85 4.13 3.95
N VAL A 162 1.39 5.29 4.41
CA VAL A 162 0.96 6.38 3.53
C VAL A 162 1.85 7.61 3.70
N ASN A 163 2.62 7.94 2.66
CA ASN A 163 3.28 9.25 2.59
C ASN A 163 2.20 10.35 2.61
N PRO A 164 2.30 11.39 3.46
CA PRO A 164 1.32 12.47 3.58
C PRO A 164 0.85 13.08 2.26
N ILE A 165 1.74 13.15 1.27
CA ILE A 165 1.41 13.67 -0.08
C ILE A 165 0.32 12.86 -0.81
N LYS A 166 0.03 11.63 -0.36
CA LYS A 166 -0.98 10.74 -0.94
C LYS A 166 -2.36 10.86 -0.29
N LEU A 167 -2.42 11.50 0.89
CA LEU A 167 -3.66 11.75 1.60
C LEU A 167 -4.50 12.79 0.86
N ASN A 168 -5.82 12.64 0.91
CA ASN A 168 -6.80 13.52 0.26
C ASN A 168 -6.56 13.68 -1.26
N THR A 169 -5.97 12.66 -1.89
CA THR A 169 -5.77 12.62 -3.34
C THR A 169 -6.58 11.51 -3.98
N VAL A 170 -6.91 11.67 -5.27
CA VAL A 170 -7.71 10.74 -6.06
C VAL A 170 -7.01 10.46 -7.39
N SER A 171 -7.08 9.23 -7.87
CA SER A 171 -6.59 8.81 -9.18
C SER A 171 -7.71 8.16 -10.00
N ARG A 172 -7.41 7.55 -11.15
CA ARG A 172 -8.37 7.16 -12.19
C ARG A 172 -9.22 5.95 -11.86
N TYR A 173 -8.61 4.95 -11.20
CA TYR A 173 -9.24 3.64 -11.03
C TYR A 173 -9.47 3.36 -9.55
N HIS A 174 -10.73 3.14 -9.17
CA HIS A 174 -11.12 2.83 -7.81
C HIS A 174 -10.77 1.38 -7.46
N VAL A 175 -10.15 1.18 -6.30
CA VAL A 175 -9.83 -0.14 -5.75
C VAL A 175 -10.83 -0.53 -4.69
N CYS A 176 -10.96 0.26 -3.62
CA CYS A 176 -11.85 -0.02 -2.50
C CYS A 176 -12.25 1.27 -1.78
N GLY A 177 -13.31 1.22 -0.98
CA GLY A 177 -13.64 2.28 -0.04
C GLY A 177 -12.62 2.36 1.11
N ILE A 178 -12.69 3.45 1.85
CA ILE A 178 -11.75 3.71 2.96
C ILE A 178 -11.93 2.70 4.11
N GLU A 179 -13.14 2.18 4.30
CA GLU A 179 -13.54 1.19 5.31
C GLU A 179 -12.87 -0.19 5.13
N ALA A 180 -12.25 -0.42 3.98
CA ALA A 180 -11.46 -1.64 3.74
C ALA A 180 -10.14 -1.66 4.53
N PHE A 181 -9.70 -0.50 5.02
CA PHE A 181 -8.49 -0.40 5.84
C PHE A 181 -8.84 -0.46 7.34
N THR A 182 -7.99 -1.12 8.11
CA THR A 182 -8.04 -1.09 9.58
C THR A 182 -7.16 0.02 10.14
N THR A 183 -6.03 0.27 9.50
CA THR A 183 -5.01 1.20 9.99
C THR A 183 -4.34 1.94 8.85
N LEU A 184 -4.16 3.25 9.01
CA LEU A 184 -3.27 4.07 8.18
C LEU A 184 -2.11 4.56 9.04
N ILE A 185 -0.90 4.23 8.61
CA ILE A 185 0.34 4.69 9.23
C ILE A 185 0.91 5.81 8.36
N THR A 186 1.08 6.99 8.93
CA THR A 186 1.62 8.16 8.24
C THR A 186 2.65 8.90 9.10
N ASP A 187 3.16 10.03 8.63
CA ASP A 187 4.09 10.85 9.39
C ASP A 187 3.36 11.81 10.34
N ASN A 188 4.04 12.21 11.39
CA ASN A 188 3.50 13.06 12.46
C ASN A 188 3.15 14.50 11.99
N ASP A 189 3.63 14.90 10.80
CA ASP A 189 3.37 16.22 10.21
C ASP A 189 1.98 16.38 9.58
N VAL A 190 1.12 15.34 9.64
CA VAL A 190 -0.25 15.41 9.13
C VAL A 190 -1.09 16.25 10.08
N SER A 191 -1.79 17.29 9.55
CA SER A 191 -2.63 18.16 10.37
C SER A 191 -3.69 17.37 11.13
N GLY A 192 -3.98 17.79 12.37
CA GLY A 192 -5.00 17.14 13.21
C GLY A 192 -6.37 17.08 12.54
N GLU A 193 -6.75 18.08 11.75
CA GLU A 193 -8.01 18.11 10.99
C GLU A 193 -8.08 16.98 9.94
N MET A 194 -7.01 16.78 9.16
CA MET A 194 -6.95 15.70 8.18
C MET A 194 -7.03 14.32 8.84
N ALA A 195 -6.37 14.13 9.98
CA ALA A 195 -6.44 12.88 10.73
C ALA A 195 -7.87 12.60 11.26
N VAL A 196 -8.61 13.64 11.64
CA VAL A 196 -10.00 13.51 12.13
C VAL A 196 -10.92 12.92 11.05
N ASP A 197 -10.78 13.33 9.79
CA ASP A 197 -11.61 12.81 8.70
C ASP A 197 -11.45 11.31 8.52
N TYR A 198 -10.21 10.80 8.61
CA TYR A 198 -9.94 9.36 8.52
C TYR A 198 -10.42 8.60 9.78
N ARG A 199 -10.20 9.16 10.99
CA ARG A 199 -10.68 8.55 12.24
C ARG A 199 -12.21 8.48 12.31
N ASN A 200 -12.92 9.48 11.79
CA ASN A 200 -14.39 9.47 11.70
C ASN A 200 -14.93 8.35 10.80
N LYS A 201 -14.11 7.81 9.91
CA LYS A 201 -14.43 6.62 9.11
C LYS A 201 -14.08 5.30 9.81
N GLY A 202 -13.64 5.34 11.06
CA GLY A 202 -13.35 4.15 11.88
C GLY A 202 -11.94 3.58 11.73
N LEU A 203 -10.98 4.35 11.16
CA LEU A 203 -9.61 3.90 10.99
C LEU A 203 -8.72 4.29 12.18
N ASP A 204 -7.84 3.39 12.56
CA ASP A 204 -6.67 3.75 13.35
C ASP A 204 -5.72 4.58 12.49
N PHE A 205 -5.45 5.80 12.92
CA PHE A 205 -4.58 6.74 12.20
C PHE A 205 -3.36 7.06 13.09
N LEU A 206 -2.18 6.53 12.70
CA LEU A 206 -0.94 6.51 13.47
C LEU A 206 0.20 7.29 12.83
#